data_5a12b908df06b3afd9facbd32e3e1178
#
_entry.id   5a12b908df06b3afd9facbd32e3e1178
#
_cell.length_a   1.000
_cell.length_b   1.000
_cell.length_c   1.000
_cell.angle_alpha   90.00
_cell.angle_beta   90.00
_cell.angle_gamma   90.00
#
_symmetry.space_group_name_H-M   'P 1'
#
loop_
_entity.id
_entity.type
_entity.pdbx_description
1 polymer ?
#
loop_
_entity_poly.entity_id
_entity_poly.type
_entity_poly.pdbx_seq_one_letter_code
_entity_poly.pdbx_strand_id
1 'polypeptide(L)'
;EASVFLAGRLTDQIGTFIQSTYNGNERKSGLDQMDIRYARNLKLGDQEGIVGLALNSNPTLTDPFNTLGQWRFPYTSSDFGFAQGPTPLVENLAGSVFGVNAYTLWDKNFYGELGLYNSLSRTGVNMANNGRIAAAGADPGRFTGLGTYWRLAYFKDMKRDNFSVGVFGFNAGVQNADDPSATDHYRD
;
A
#
# COMPACT_ATOMS: atom_id res chain seq x y z
N GLU A 1 -22.96 -2.95 3.80
CA GLU A 1 -21.65 -3.54 3.56
C GLU A 1 -21.20 -4.32 4.81
N ALA A 2 -20.54 -5.45 4.60
CA ALA A 2 -19.95 -6.24 5.67
C ALA A 2 -18.51 -6.60 5.29
N SER A 3 -17.56 -6.31 6.18
CA SER A 3 -16.15 -6.59 5.94
C SER A 3 -15.65 -7.69 6.87
N VAL A 4 -14.82 -8.56 6.33
CA VAL A 4 -14.09 -9.58 7.08
C VAL A 4 -12.61 -9.26 7.00
N PHE A 5 -11.96 -9.35 8.15
CA PHE A 5 -10.53 -9.11 8.29
C PHE A 5 -9.83 -10.39 8.73
N LEU A 6 -8.74 -10.71 8.06
CA LEU A 6 -7.74 -11.66 8.53
C LEU A 6 -6.48 -10.87 8.84
N ALA A 7 -6.20 -10.64 10.11
CA ALA A 7 -5.07 -9.82 10.53
C ALA A 7 -4.32 -10.51 11.66
N GLY A 8 -2.99 -10.59 11.53
CA GLY A 8 -2.14 -11.12 12.58
C GLY A 8 -0.98 -11.96 12.06
N ARG A 9 -0.36 -12.65 12.99
CA ARG A 9 0.78 -13.53 12.75
C ARG A 9 0.31 -14.92 12.32
N LEU A 10 0.70 -15.36 11.14
CA LEU A 10 0.44 -16.71 10.63
C LEU A 10 1.51 -17.71 11.08
N THR A 11 2.77 -17.28 11.08
CA THR A 11 3.92 -18.05 11.57
C THR A 11 4.84 -17.13 12.36
N ASP A 12 5.96 -17.66 12.87
CA ASP A 12 6.94 -16.83 13.58
C ASP A 12 7.57 -15.72 12.72
N GLN A 13 7.51 -15.88 11.40
CA GLN A 13 8.14 -14.98 10.45
C GLN A 13 7.14 -14.35 9.45
N ILE A 14 5.90 -14.81 9.42
CA ILE A 14 4.90 -14.35 8.45
C ILE A 14 3.72 -13.72 9.18
N GLY A 15 3.45 -12.47 8.85
CA GLY A 15 2.26 -11.74 9.22
C GLY A 15 1.39 -11.45 8.02
N THR A 16 0.10 -11.22 8.26
CA THR A 16 -0.85 -10.88 7.21
C THR A 16 -1.87 -9.86 7.68
N PHE A 17 -2.32 -9.05 6.73
CA PHE A 17 -3.52 -8.25 6.81
C PHE A 17 -4.29 -8.40 5.50
N ILE A 18 -5.48 -8.94 5.56
CA ILE A 18 -6.36 -9.12 4.40
C ILE A 18 -7.74 -8.61 4.79
N GLN A 19 -8.30 -7.77 3.96
CA GLN A 19 -9.66 -7.27 4.09
C GLN A 19 -10.46 -7.66 2.86
N SER A 20 -11.62 -8.27 3.08
CA SER A 20 -12.60 -8.55 2.04
C SER A 20 -13.94 -7.98 2.46
N THR A 21 -14.59 -7.26 1.56
CA THR A 21 -15.89 -6.62 1.82
C THR A 21 -16.98 -7.19 0.92
N TYR A 22 -18.09 -7.54 1.53
CA TYR A 22 -19.32 -7.90 0.85
C TYR A 22 -20.21 -6.67 0.69
N ASN A 23 -20.55 -6.37 -0.55
CA ASN A 23 -21.51 -5.31 -0.89
C ASN A 23 -22.90 -5.95 -1.11
N GLY A 24 -23.82 -5.71 -0.18
CA GLY A 24 -25.18 -6.28 -0.23
C GLY A 24 -26.01 -5.77 -1.40
N ASN A 25 -25.79 -4.55 -1.88
CA ASN A 25 -26.50 -3.98 -3.01
C ASN A 25 -26.15 -4.68 -4.33
N GLU A 26 -24.88 -4.99 -4.50
CA GLU A 26 -24.36 -5.67 -5.70
C GLU A 26 -24.29 -7.20 -5.53
N ARG A 27 -24.50 -7.69 -4.31
CA ARG A 27 -24.39 -9.12 -3.93
C ARG A 27 -23.04 -9.72 -4.32
N LYS A 28 -21.96 -8.97 -4.13
CA LYS A 28 -20.60 -9.36 -4.50
C LYS A 28 -19.65 -9.15 -3.35
N SER A 29 -18.64 -10.02 -3.25
CA SER A 29 -17.49 -9.83 -2.36
C SER A 29 -16.29 -9.40 -3.18
N GLY A 30 -15.47 -8.52 -2.63
CA GLY A 30 -14.21 -8.09 -3.21
C GLY A 30 -13.09 -8.13 -2.20
N LEU A 31 -11.86 -8.30 -2.68
CA LEU A 31 -10.66 -8.08 -1.92
C LEU A 31 -10.36 -6.59 -1.91
N ASP A 32 -10.48 -5.94 -0.76
CA ASP A 32 -10.19 -4.51 -0.64
C ASP A 32 -8.69 -4.28 -0.50
N GLN A 33 -8.08 -5.05 0.38
CA GLN A 33 -6.68 -4.89 0.72
C GLN A 33 -6.03 -6.22 1.09
N MET A 34 -4.76 -6.36 0.72
CA MET A 34 -3.93 -7.50 1.08
C MET A 34 -2.50 -7.05 1.34
N ASP A 35 -1.95 -7.48 2.48
CA ASP A 35 -0.53 -7.36 2.79
C ASP A 35 -0.08 -8.64 3.51
N ILE A 36 0.88 -9.31 2.93
CA ILE A 36 1.51 -10.50 3.50
C ILE A 36 2.99 -10.20 3.63
N ARG A 37 3.50 -10.26 4.86
CA ARG A 37 4.88 -9.90 5.19
C ARG A 37 5.65 -11.05 5.77
N TYR A 38 6.81 -11.27 5.21
CA TYR A 38 7.86 -12.06 5.81
C TYR A 38 8.86 -11.13 6.49
N ALA A 39 9.23 -11.42 7.73
CA ALA A 39 10.20 -10.66 8.48
C ALA A 39 11.20 -11.58 9.20
N ARG A 40 12.46 -11.20 9.20
CA ARG A 40 13.53 -11.90 9.89
C ARG A 40 14.45 -10.94 10.61
N ASN A 41 14.83 -11.29 11.82
CA ASN A 41 15.88 -10.57 12.54
C ASN A 41 17.24 -10.82 11.88
N LEU A 42 17.99 -9.76 11.70
CA LEU A 42 19.35 -9.75 11.21
C LEU A 42 20.24 -9.08 12.24
N LYS A 43 21.37 -9.72 12.56
CA LYS A 43 22.39 -9.16 13.43
C LYS A 43 23.69 -8.98 12.64
N LEU A 44 24.22 -7.77 12.67
CA LEU A 44 25.45 -7.42 11.99
C LEU A 44 26.38 -6.71 12.99
N GLY A 45 27.37 -7.45 13.52
CA GLY A 45 28.15 -6.98 14.65
C GLY A 45 27.30 -6.78 15.89
N ASP A 46 27.35 -5.58 16.47
CA ASP A 46 26.59 -5.20 17.66
C ASP A 46 25.22 -4.58 17.32
N GLN A 47 24.93 -4.38 16.05
CA GLN A 47 23.64 -3.80 15.61
C GLN A 47 22.64 -4.89 15.23
N GLU A 48 21.39 -4.64 15.57
CA GLU A 48 20.27 -5.50 15.25
C GLU A 48 19.33 -4.79 14.27
N GLY A 49 18.84 -5.55 13.32
CA GLY A 49 17.88 -5.07 12.35
C GLY A 49 16.83 -6.11 12.01
N ILE A 50 15.79 -5.68 11.34
CA ILE A 50 14.78 -6.54 10.73
C ILE A 50 14.89 -6.33 9.23
N VAL A 51 14.92 -7.43 8.49
CA VAL A 51 14.79 -7.42 7.03
C VAL A 51 13.56 -8.22 6.64
N GLY A 52 12.90 -7.81 5.59
CA GLY A 52 11.70 -8.50 5.18
C GLY A 52 11.32 -8.26 3.72
N LEU A 53 10.33 -9.06 3.32
CA LEU A 53 9.65 -8.95 2.05
C LEU A 53 8.16 -8.81 2.31
N ALA A 54 7.48 -8.03 1.49
CA ALA A 54 6.04 -7.89 1.53
C ALA A 54 5.45 -8.13 0.14
N LEU A 55 4.33 -8.83 0.11
CA LEU A 55 3.44 -8.93 -1.05
C LEU A 55 2.17 -8.19 -0.69
N ASN A 56 1.81 -7.16 -1.44
CA ASN A 56 0.64 -6.35 -1.13
C ASN A 56 -0.11 -5.89 -2.37
N SER A 57 -1.34 -5.46 -2.16
CA SER A 57 -2.22 -4.92 -3.21
C SER A 57 -2.28 -3.40 -3.21
N ASN A 58 -1.40 -2.75 -2.45
CA ASN A 58 -1.37 -1.30 -2.35
C ASN A 58 -0.02 -0.81 -1.80
N PRO A 59 0.66 0.15 -2.46
CA PRO A 59 1.97 0.64 -2.04
C PRO A 59 2.03 1.23 -0.62
N THR A 60 0.91 1.72 -0.10
CA THR A 60 0.88 2.42 1.19
C THR A 60 0.05 1.70 2.25
N LEU A 61 -0.34 0.45 1.99
CA LEU A 61 -1.33 -0.25 2.82
C LEU A 61 -0.93 -0.36 4.28
N THR A 62 0.26 -0.80 4.54
CA THR A 62 0.72 -1.06 5.89
C THR A 62 2.15 -0.61 6.05
N ASP A 63 2.30 0.63 6.32
CA ASP A 63 3.48 1.12 6.96
C ASP A 63 3.55 0.50 8.37
N PRO A 64 4.69 -0.09 8.79
CA PRO A 64 4.83 -0.67 10.13
C PRO A 64 4.49 0.29 11.28
N PHE A 65 4.48 1.57 10.99
CA PHE A 65 4.24 2.64 11.97
C PHE A 65 2.94 3.39 11.73
N ASN A 66 2.16 2.98 10.73
CA ASN A 66 0.88 3.59 10.34
C ASN A 66 0.98 5.12 10.15
N THR A 67 2.07 5.57 9.52
CA THR A 67 2.34 6.99 9.30
C THR A 67 1.98 7.47 7.89
N LEU A 68 1.60 6.56 7.01
CA LEU A 68 1.09 6.88 5.68
C LEU A 68 -0.43 6.93 5.72
N GLY A 69 -0.98 8.01 5.21
CA GLY A 69 -2.38 8.37 5.35
C GLY A 69 -3.35 7.60 4.48
N GLN A 70 -3.11 6.29 4.21
CA GLN A 70 -3.98 5.50 3.37
C GLN A 70 -5.42 5.41 3.86
N TRP A 71 -5.57 5.34 5.17
CA TRP A 71 -6.87 5.37 5.81
C TRP A 71 -7.35 6.79 6.09
N ARG A 72 -6.62 7.81 5.61
CA ARG A 72 -6.88 9.22 5.88
C ARG A 72 -7.16 9.43 7.37
N PHE A 73 -6.12 9.51 8.15
CA PHE A 73 -6.29 9.83 9.57
C PHE A 73 -6.28 11.36 9.78
N PRO A 74 -7.24 11.89 10.52
CA PRO A 74 -8.40 11.20 11.09
C PRO A 74 -9.34 10.70 9.99
N TYR A 75 -10.01 9.58 10.19
CA TYR A 75 -10.89 8.91 9.21
C TYR A 75 -12.10 9.74 8.76
N THR A 76 -12.26 10.90 9.29
CA THR A 76 -13.29 11.87 8.93
C THR A 76 -12.63 13.16 8.46
N SER A 77 -13.17 13.78 7.42
CA SER A 77 -12.77 15.13 7.04
C SER A 77 -13.02 16.07 8.23
N SER A 78 -12.04 16.89 8.57
CA SER A 78 -12.23 17.97 9.52
C SER A 78 -12.96 19.13 8.83
N ASP A 79 -13.98 19.68 9.47
CA ASP A 79 -14.65 20.91 8.98
C ASP A 79 -13.70 22.12 8.92
N PHE A 80 -12.56 22.03 9.63
CA PHE A 80 -11.48 23.00 9.60
C PHE A 80 -10.37 22.62 8.63
N GLY A 81 -10.45 21.46 7.98
CA GLY A 81 -9.46 21.02 6.99
C GLY A 81 -9.55 21.84 5.71
N PHE A 82 -8.40 22.25 5.19
CA PHE A 82 -8.32 22.78 3.84
C PHE A 82 -8.83 21.73 2.86
N ALA A 83 -9.52 22.17 1.81
CA ALA A 83 -9.85 21.30 0.69
C ALA A 83 -8.58 20.56 0.26
N GLN A 84 -8.63 19.23 0.31
CA GLN A 84 -7.48 18.42 -0.10
C GLN A 84 -7.22 18.70 -1.58
N GLY A 85 -5.97 18.90 -1.91
CA GLY A 85 -5.51 18.91 -3.29
C GLY A 85 -5.82 17.58 -4.00
N PRO A 86 -5.42 17.42 -5.25
CA PRO A 86 -5.60 16.17 -5.97
C PRO A 86 -4.99 15.01 -5.16
N THR A 87 -5.73 13.91 -5.09
CA THR A 87 -5.28 12.70 -4.38
C THR A 87 -4.07 12.12 -5.10
N PRO A 88 -2.96 11.83 -4.40
CA PRO A 88 -1.81 11.18 -4.99
C PRO A 88 -2.20 9.86 -5.67
N LEU A 89 -1.54 9.50 -6.77
CA LEU A 89 -1.80 8.25 -7.48
C LEU A 89 -1.66 7.06 -6.54
N VAL A 90 -0.67 7.07 -5.68
CA VAL A 90 -0.37 6.00 -4.73
C VAL A 90 -1.55 5.65 -3.81
N GLU A 91 -2.41 6.61 -3.49
CA GLU A 91 -3.61 6.39 -2.67
C GLU A 91 -4.78 5.75 -3.44
N ASN A 92 -4.76 5.81 -4.76
CA ASN A 92 -5.84 5.31 -5.63
C ASN A 92 -5.57 3.90 -6.18
N LEU A 93 -4.45 3.29 -5.83
CA LEU A 93 -4.03 2.00 -6.40
C LEU A 93 -4.57 0.77 -5.65
N ALA A 94 -5.31 0.97 -4.55
CA ALA A 94 -5.85 -0.12 -3.74
C ALA A 94 -6.65 -1.13 -4.58
N GLY A 95 -6.27 -2.41 -4.51
CA GLY A 95 -6.95 -3.48 -5.24
C GLY A 95 -6.79 -3.46 -6.76
N SER A 96 -6.05 -2.48 -7.31
CA SER A 96 -5.80 -2.37 -8.76
C SER A 96 -4.40 -2.82 -9.15
N VAL A 97 -3.51 -2.95 -8.18
CA VAL A 97 -2.11 -3.35 -8.37
C VAL A 97 -1.71 -4.45 -7.40
N PHE A 98 -0.67 -5.18 -7.79
CA PHE A 98 0.10 -6.01 -6.87
C PHE A 98 1.55 -5.60 -6.91
N GLY A 99 2.19 -5.64 -5.74
CA GLY A 99 3.59 -5.29 -5.58
C GLY A 99 4.33 -6.22 -4.64
N VAL A 100 5.63 -6.24 -4.84
CA VAL A 100 6.58 -6.90 -3.96
C VAL A 100 7.55 -5.85 -3.45
N ASN A 101 7.67 -5.77 -2.13
CA ASN A 101 8.52 -4.82 -1.45
C ASN A 101 9.61 -5.54 -0.66
N ALA A 102 10.81 -5.01 -0.67
CA ALA A 102 11.85 -5.35 0.29
C ALA A 102 12.00 -4.19 1.29
N TYR A 103 12.06 -4.51 2.57
CA TYR A 103 12.17 -3.49 3.61
C TYR A 103 13.17 -3.88 4.70
N THR A 104 13.64 -2.88 5.39
CA THR A 104 14.50 -3.04 6.57
C THR A 104 14.15 -2.02 7.65
N LEU A 105 14.20 -2.46 8.90
CA LEU A 105 14.25 -1.57 10.07
C LEU A 105 15.60 -1.81 10.75
N TRP A 106 16.51 -0.85 10.66
CA TRP A 106 17.85 -0.95 11.16
C TRP A 106 18.00 -0.16 12.47
N ASP A 107 18.65 -0.81 13.45
CA ASP A 107 18.92 -0.22 14.77
C ASP A 107 17.67 0.43 15.42
N LYS A 108 16.49 -0.15 15.17
CA LYS A 108 15.17 0.35 15.66
C LYS A 108 14.81 1.77 15.22
N ASN A 109 15.68 2.45 14.49
CA ASN A 109 15.55 3.86 14.17
C ASN A 109 15.38 4.14 12.67
N PHE A 110 16.04 3.37 11.81
CA PHE A 110 16.06 3.64 10.38
C PHE A 110 15.20 2.63 9.62
N TYR A 111 14.20 3.12 8.92
CA TYR A 111 13.38 2.32 8.02
C TYR A 111 13.69 2.65 6.57
N GLY A 112 13.84 1.62 5.77
CA GLY A 112 13.97 1.73 4.32
C GLY A 112 13.10 0.68 3.64
N GLU A 113 12.48 1.07 2.53
CA GLU A 113 11.63 0.19 1.73
C GLU A 113 11.78 0.52 0.25
N LEU A 114 11.81 -0.52 -0.57
CA LEU A 114 11.78 -0.46 -2.03
C LEU A 114 10.75 -1.45 -2.54
N GLY A 115 9.89 -1.02 -3.44
CA GLY A 115 8.82 -1.83 -4.01
C GLY A 115 8.69 -1.70 -5.51
N LEU A 116 8.26 -2.80 -6.13
CA LEU A 116 7.92 -2.88 -7.53
C LEU A 116 6.46 -3.30 -7.65
N TYR A 117 5.70 -2.56 -8.44
CA TYR A 117 4.27 -2.74 -8.62
C TYR A 117 3.90 -2.91 -10.08
N ASN A 118 2.87 -3.69 -10.32
CA ASN A 118 2.26 -3.78 -11.63
C ASN A 118 0.74 -3.79 -11.51
N SER A 119 0.06 -3.23 -12.50
CA SER A 119 -1.38 -3.30 -12.55
C SER A 119 -1.84 -4.72 -12.82
N LEU A 120 -2.91 -5.12 -12.17
CA LEU A 120 -3.54 -6.40 -12.45
C LEU A 120 -4.11 -6.40 -13.87
N SER A 121 -3.98 -7.54 -14.57
CA SER A 121 -4.75 -7.76 -15.78
C SER A 121 -6.25 -7.72 -15.46
N ARG A 122 -7.10 -7.43 -16.45
CA ARG A 122 -8.56 -7.45 -16.25
C ARG A 122 -9.05 -8.75 -15.61
N THR A 123 -8.45 -9.88 -15.99
CA THR A 123 -8.72 -11.17 -15.37
C THR A 123 -8.26 -11.21 -13.91
N GLY A 124 -7.07 -10.68 -13.61
CA GLY A 124 -6.55 -10.61 -12.24
C GLY A 124 -7.40 -9.72 -11.34
N VAL A 125 -7.82 -8.55 -11.80
CA VAL A 125 -8.76 -7.68 -11.08
C VAL A 125 -10.08 -8.38 -10.83
N ASN A 126 -10.63 -9.06 -11.83
CA ASN A 126 -11.86 -9.81 -11.68
C ASN A 126 -11.74 -10.97 -10.69
N MET A 127 -10.61 -11.67 -10.68
CA MET A 127 -10.35 -12.73 -9.71
C MET A 127 -10.18 -12.17 -8.29
N ALA A 128 -9.41 -11.09 -8.12
CA ALA A 128 -9.20 -10.45 -6.83
C ALA A 128 -10.49 -9.82 -6.27
N ASN A 129 -11.32 -9.26 -7.13
CA ASN A 129 -12.55 -8.56 -6.77
C ASN A 129 -13.83 -9.37 -7.05
N ASN A 130 -13.73 -10.68 -7.20
CA ASN A 130 -14.86 -11.57 -7.47
C ASN A 130 -15.78 -11.06 -8.61
N GLY A 131 -15.18 -10.60 -9.70
CA GLY A 131 -15.88 -10.06 -10.86
C GLY A 131 -16.36 -8.61 -10.72
N ARG A 132 -15.98 -7.93 -9.64
CA ARG A 132 -16.11 -6.47 -9.58
C ARG A 132 -15.06 -5.85 -10.51
N ILE A 133 -15.54 -5.20 -11.54
CA ILE A 133 -14.79 -4.11 -12.16
C ILE A 133 -14.83 -2.99 -11.12
N ALA A 134 -13.70 -2.35 -10.84
CA ALA A 134 -13.70 -1.09 -10.07
C ALA A 134 -14.87 -0.24 -10.53
N ALA A 135 -15.60 0.34 -9.56
CA ALA A 135 -16.86 1.02 -9.82
C ALA A 135 -16.76 1.83 -11.09
N ALA A 136 -17.74 1.70 -11.95
CA ALA A 136 -17.78 2.37 -13.25
C ALA A 136 -17.42 3.86 -13.05
N GLY A 137 -16.29 4.29 -13.55
CA GLY A 137 -15.77 5.65 -13.40
C GLY A 137 -14.35 5.76 -12.82
N ALA A 138 -13.78 4.70 -12.30
CA ALA A 138 -12.42 4.69 -11.79
C ALA A 138 -11.65 3.46 -12.31
N ASP A 139 -11.46 3.38 -13.63
CA ASP A 139 -10.37 2.58 -14.16
C ASP A 139 -9.11 3.47 -14.00
N PRO A 140 -8.22 3.18 -13.04
CA PRO A 140 -7.02 4.00 -12.84
C PRO A 140 -6.04 3.88 -14.02
N GLY A 141 -6.44 3.17 -15.08
CA GLY A 141 -5.57 2.84 -16.19
C GLY A 141 -4.64 1.67 -15.86
N ARG A 142 -3.84 1.30 -16.83
CA ARG A 142 -2.83 0.24 -16.69
C ARG A 142 -1.44 0.86 -16.61
N PHE A 143 -0.59 0.29 -15.78
CA PHE A 143 0.82 0.66 -15.81
C PHE A 143 1.45 0.24 -17.14
N THR A 144 2.16 1.19 -17.74
CA THR A 144 3.08 0.91 -18.85
C THR A 144 4.45 0.55 -18.27
N GLY A 145 4.60 -0.71 -17.86
CA GLY A 145 5.79 -1.18 -17.17
C GLY A 145 5.57 -1.37 -15.66
N LEU A 146 6.63 -1.22 -14.89
CA LEU A 146 6.61 -1.37 -13.45
C LEU A 146 6.51 -0.01 -12.77
N GLY A 147 5.58 0.12 -11.84
CA GLY A 147 5.58 1.19 -10.85
C GLY A 147 6.68 0.93 -9.81
N THR A 148 7.36 1.98 -9.38
CA THR A 148 8.41 1.90 -8.37
C THR A 148 8.01 2.71 -7.14
N TYR A 149 8.12 2.08 -5.98
CA TYR A 149 7.87 2.69 -4.68
C TYR A 149 9.15 2.70 -3.86
N TRP A 150 9.38 3.76 -3.12
CA TRP A 150 10.45 3.83 -2.15
C TRP A 150 10.04 4.63 -0.93
N ARG A 151 10.63 4.29 0.22
CA ARG A 151 10.42 5.00 1.46
C ARG A 151 11.66 4.99 2.31
N LEU A 152 11.93 6.11 2.96
CA LEU A 152 12.91 6.25 4.02
C LEU A 152 12.25 6.92 5.22
N ALA A 153 12.51 6.41 6.43
CA ALA A 153 12.01 7.03 7.63
C ALA A 153 13.03 6.88 8.78
N TYR A 154 12.98 7.83 9.67
CA TYR A 154 13.75 7.84 10.92
C TYR A 154 12.80 7.94 12.10
N PHE A 155 13.02 7.09 13.11
CA PHE A 155 12.26 7.03 14.34
C PHE A 155 13.18 7.20 15.53
N LYS A 156 12.72 7.88 16.55
CA LYS A 156 13.45 7.98 17.79
C LYS A 156 12.49 8.00 18.97
N ASP A 157 12.62 6.98 19.81
CA ASP A 157 11.94 6.95 21.11
C ASP A 157 12.73 7.75 22.12
N MET A 158 12.06 8.68 22.77
CA MET A 158 12.53 9.45 23.91
C MET A 158 11.67 9.07 25.11
N LYS A 159 12.19 9.17 26.32
CA LYS A 159 11.53 8.66 27.55
C LYS A 159 10.05 9.05 27.74
N ARG A 160 9.60 10.16 27.17
CA ARG A 160 8.21 10.65 27.25
C ARG A 160 7.58 10.91 25.89
N ASP A 161 8.40 11.04 24.88
CA ASP A 161 7.99 11.47 23.54
C ASP A 161 8.57 10.51 22.50
N ASN A 162 7.95 10.45 21.34
CA ASN A 162 8.51 9.81 20.18
C ASN A 162 8.59 10.82 19.03
N PHE A 163 9.59 10.68 18.20
CA PHE A 163 9.79 11.48 17.01
C PHE A 163 9.88 10.57 15.79
N SER A 164 9.16 10.92 14.75
CA SER A 164 9.30 10.26 13.46
C SER A 164 9.29 11.28 12.33
N VAL A 165 10.13 11.05 11.34
CA VAL A 165 10.14 11.79 10.08
C VAL A 165 10.40 10.80 8.95
N GLY A 166 9.72 10.96 7.84
CA GLY A 166 9.88 10.09 6.69
C GLY A 166 9.56 10.80 5.39
N VAL A 167 10.05 10.20 4.33
CA VAL A 167 9.79 10.59 2.95
C VAL A 167 9.53 9.32 2.15
N PHE A 168 8.64 9.41 1.20
CA PHE A 168 8.36 8.34 0.26
C PHE A 168 8.14 8.91 -1.14
N GLY A 169 8.20 8.06 -2.14
CA GLY A 169 7.88 8.43 -3.49
C GLY A 169 7.37 7.23 -4.30
N PHE A 170 6.56 7.54 -5.28
CA PHE A 170 6.02 6.57 -6.23
C PHE A 170 6.17 7.11 -7.65
N ASN A 171 6.63 6.26 -8.57
CA ASN A 171 6.73 6.61 -9.98
C ASN A 171 6.09 5.50 -10.81
N ALA A 172 5.19 5.86 -11.71
CA ALA A 172 4.58 4.95 -12.66
C ALA A 172 4.23 5.66 -13.96
N GLY A 173 4.35 4.96 -15.08
CA GLY A 173 3.67 5.33 -16.30
C GLY A 173 2.29 4.68 -16.31
N VAL A 174 1.25 5.44 -16.58
CA VAL A 174 -0.14 4.96 -16.65
C VAL A 174 -0.67 5.20 -18.03
N GLN A 175 -1.17 4.15 -18.67
CA GLN A 175 -1.85 4.25 -19.93
C GLN A 175 -3.17 4.99 -19.73
N ASN A 176 -3.41 6.04 -20.52
CA ASN A 176 -4.65 6.79 -20.44
C ASN A 176 -5.85 5.90 -20.83
N ALA A 177 -6.90 5.92 -20.04
CA ALA A 177 -8.10 5.11 -20.31
C ALA A 177 -8.85 5.59 -21.56
N ASP A 178 -8.82 6.89 -21.82
CA ASP A 178 -9.50 7.54 -22.95
C ASP A 178 -8.66 7.51 -24.24
N ASP A 179 -7.35 7.46 -24.11
CA ASP A 179 -6.42 7.34 -25.26
C ASP A 179 -5.33 6.29 -24.95
N PRO A 180 -5.55 5.03 -25.38
CA PRO A 180 -4.60 3.95 -25.15
C PRO A 180 -3.21 4.15 -25.79
N SER A 181 -3.07 5.11 -26.69
CA SER A 181 -1.78 5.47 -27.28
C SER A 181 -0.98 6.47 -26.43
N ALA A 182 -1.63 7.14 -25.49
CA ALA A 182 -1.02 8.09 -24.58
C ALA A 182 -0.63 7.41 -23.26
N THR A 183 0.54 7.78 -22.76
CA THR A 183 1.02 7.35 -21.44
C THR A 183 1.28 8.59 -20.59
N ASP A 184 0.61 8.67 -19.48
CA ASP A 184 0.83 9.70 -18.48
C ASP A 184 1.89 9.22 -17.47
N HIS A 185 2.86 10.07 -17.18
CA HIS A 185 3.91 9.78 -16.19
C HIS A 185 3.57 10.46 -14.88
N TYR A 186 3.34 9.64 -13.87
CA TYR A 186 3.06 10.10 -12.51
C TYR A 186 4.32 9.99 -11.65
N ARG A 187 4.50 11.00 -10.81
CA ARG A 187 5.59 11.08 -9.84
C ARG A 187 5.04 11.74 -8.57
N ASP A 188 4.80 10.92 -7.56
CA ASP A 188 4.40 11.35 -6.22
C ASP A 188 5.59 11.44 -5.28
#